data_4c8535b660b6ddb38655fc4c50d4fbfa
#
_entry.id   4c8535b660b6ddb38655fc4c50d4fbfa
#
_cell.length_a   1.000
_cell.length_b   1.000
_cell.length_c   1.000
_cell.angle_alpha   90.00
_cell.angle_beta   90.00
_cell.angle_gamma   90.00
#
_symmetry.space_group_name_H-M   'P 1'
#
loop_
_entity.id
_entity.type
_entity.pdbx_description
1 polymer ?
#
loop_
_entity_poly.entity_id
_entity_poly.type
_entity_poly.pdbx_seq_one_letter_code
_entity_poly.pdbx_strand_id
1 'polypeptide(L)'
;MLNVAGLAFADAGDSLFKNEKLTYDGHLFFNAANSAIQSEKYLLNQQLSNIKMGSELQVTDWNKMKGLLIYNTLPTPVAPQFYFEQFYDELQIESSNIFFAFGKKWLAFGNYKSDLIYKPLTKALGQTNEVAAIIGYDSLYYANASFFKPYSRISTSSLPLYYNLNTGVHNQSMDAGVSYLYSLAESQLFQYNKGFGGLLSQSLKTRVPGFATYFNLKYKKTSTYLTYVTAITPFALEDMSYNNRGASPKALSIQNSYDVNIKKFSFKIIGFYDYTFQALALGIPKQRLGLGLSATPFPYLGIQFQYSRDYSYRNNAIASGINHFVNGRNTKMNNLALQTILN
;
A
#
# COMPACT_ATOMS: atom_id res chain seq x y z
N MET A 1 21.16 -8.40 -17.39
CA MET A 1 20.16 -9.48 -17.24
C MET A 1 20.84 -10.64 -16.54
N LEU A 2 20.72 -10.72 -15.22
CA LEU A 2 20.96 -11.98 -14.54
C LEU A 2 19.72 -12.82 -14.83
N ASN A 3 19.84 -13.74 -15.77
CA ASN A 3 18.88 -14.82 -15.96
C ASN A 3 18.95 -15.72 -14.73
N VAL A 4 18.20 -15.39 -13.69
CA VAL A 4 17.80 -16.33 -12.64
C VAL A 4 16.58 -17.12 -13.13
N ALA A 5 16.50 -17.31 -14.41
CA ALA A 5 15.55 -18.18 -15.05
C ALA A 5 16.17 -19.54 -15.21
N GLY A 6 16.23 -20.32 -14.39
CA GLY A 6 16.76 -21.66 -14.48
C GLY A 6 16.21 -22.60 -13.44
N LEU A 7 15.14 -22.24 -12.77
CA LEU A 7 14.45 -23.12 -11.86
C LEU A 7 13.24 -23.71 -12.54
N ALA A 8 13.45 -24.84 -13.20
CA ALA A 8 12.63 -26.04 -13.32
C ALA A 8 11.08 -25.92 -13.32
N PHE A 9 10.51 -24.81 -13.72
CA PHE A 9 9.09 -24.72 -14.03
C PHE A 9 8.79 -24.82 -15.53
N ALA A 10 9.82 -24.75 -16.39
CA ALA A 10 9.66 -24.86 -17.83
C ALA A 10 9.24 -26.26 -18.31
N ASP A 11 9.62 -27.31 -17.59
CA ASP A 11 9.35 -28.70 -18.03
C ASP A 11 7.95 -29.21 -17.67
N ALA A 12 7.24 -28.59 -16.74
CA ALA A 12 5.88 -29.01 -16.40
C ALA A 12 4.79 -28.24 -17.16
N GLY A 13 5.16 -27.14 -17.80
CA GLY A 13 4.22 -26.22 -18.48
C GLY A 13 3.91 -26.58 -19.94
N ASP A 14 4.86 -27.22 -20.65
CA ASP A 14 4.77 -27.42 -22.10
C ASP A 14 3.63 -28.32 -22.56
N SER A 15 3.00 -29.09 -21.68
CA SER A 15 1.89 -29.96 -22.04
C SER A 15 0.49 -29.38 -21.77
N LEU A 16 0.39 -28.37 -20.92
CA LEU A 16 -0.90 -27.79 -20.50
C LEU A 16 -1.28 -26.52 -21.25
N PHE A 17 -0.31 -25.82 -21.83
CA PHE A 17 -0.51 -24.49 -22.34
C PHE A 17 0.13 -24.30 -23.74
N LYS A 18 -0.65 -24.35 -24.74
CA LYS A 18 -0.24 -24.33 -26.14
C LYS A 18 -0.30 -22.92 -26.74
N ASN A 19 0.14 -21.88 -26.20
CA ASN A 19 0.29 -20.52 -26.78
C ASN A 19 0.51 -19.44 -25.70
N GLU A 20 1.34 -19.73 -24.69
CA GLU A 20 1.41 -18.87 -23.53
C GLU A 20 2.64 -17.99 -23.53
N LYS A 21 2.44 -16.73 -23.19
CA LYS A 21 3.51 -15.79 -22.92
C LYS A 21 3.67 -15.64 -21.42
N LEU A 22 4.68 -16.28 -20.85
CA LEU A 22 5.06 -16.10 -19.47
C LEU A 22 6.05 -14.94 -19.37
N THR A 23 5.66 -13.88 -18.67
CA THR A 23 6.54 -12.76 -18.36
C THR A 23 6.94 -12.79 -16.89
N TYR A 24 8.24 -12.74 -16.62
CA TYR A 24 8.77 -12.66 -15.25
C TYR A 24 9.23 -11.25 -14.98
N ASP A 25 8.81 -10.70 -13.84
CA ASP A 25 9.32 -9.45 -13.32
C ASP A 25 9.88 -9.70 -11.91
N GLY A 26 11.19 -9.60 -11.78
CA GLY A 26 11.89 -9.89 -10.53
C GLY A 26 12.52 -8.63 -9.97
N HIS A 27 12.11 -8.22 -8.76
CA HIS A 27 12.72 -7.10 -8.05
C HIS A 27 13.36 -7.58 -6.75
N LEU A 28 14.67 -7.34 -6.62
CA LEU A 28 15.40 -7.52 -5.38
C LEU A 28 15.49 -6.18 -4.66
N PHE A 29 14.88 -6.07 -3.49
CA PHE A 29 14.93 -4.88 -2.67
C PHE A 29 15.90 -5.08 -1.50
N PHE A 30 17.01 -4.35 -1.50
CA PHE A 30 17.90 -4.24 -0.36
C PHE A 30 17.55 -2.96 0.40
N ASN A 31 16.91 -3.08 1.55
CA ASN A 31 16.63 -1.93 2.39
C ASN A 31 17.64 -1.85 3.51
N ALA A 32 18.50 -0.84 3.48
CA ALA A 32 19.21 -0.40 4.67
C ALA A 32 18.41 0.73 5.30
N ALA A 33 17.55 0.40 6.25
CA ALA A 33 16.80 1.40 7.00
C ALA A 33 17.53 1.72 8.29
N ASN A 34 17.91 2.98 8.44
CA ASN A 34 18.36 3.52 9.69
C ASN A 34 17.17 4.21 10.36
N SER A 35 16.50 3.53 11.25
CA SER A 35 15.50 4.16 12.09
C SER A 35 16.10 4.38 13.46
N ALA A 36 16.04 5.58 13.91
CA ALA A 36 16.08 6.00 15.26
C ALA A 36 17.13 7.00 15.63
N ILE A 37 16.70 8.13 15.97
CA ILE A 37 17.42 8.86 16.99
C ILE A 37 16.39 9.33 17.99
N GLN A 38 16.19 8.53 19.01
CA GLN A 38 15.99 9.08 20.33
C GLN A 38 17.36 9.02 20.99
N SER A 39 18.01 10.20 21.16
CA SER A 39 19.26 10.40 21.92
C SER A 39 20.38 9.37 21.68
N GLU A 40 21.40 9.75 20.92
CA GLU A 40 22.79 9.29 21.01
C GLU A 40 23.17 7.87 20.56
N LYS A 41 22.30 7.05 20.00
CA LYS A 41 22.72 5.78 19.38
C LYS A 41 22.23 5.66 17.95
N TYR A 42 23.16 5.72 17.01
CA TYR A 42 22.91 5.37 15.60
C TYR A 42 22.83 3.84 15.50
N LEU A 43 21.64 3.32 15.17
CA LEU A 43 21.48 1.91 14.84
C LEU A 43 21.47 1.78 13.32
N LEU A 44 22.53 1.24 12.78
CA LEU A 44 22.60 0.87 11.35
C LEU A 44 22.04 -0.55 11.21
N ASN A 45 20.81 -0.67 10.72
CA ASN A 45 20.23 -1.96 10.36
C ASN A 45 20.36 -2.16 8.84
N GLN A 46 21.33 -2.96 8.42
CA GLN A 46 21.42 -3.45 7.05
C GLN A 46 20.68 -4.78 6.97
N GLN A 47 19.62 -4.84 6.18
CA GLN A 47 18.91 -6.09 5.96
C GLN A 47 18.30 -6.14 4.56
N LEU A 48 18.35 -7.31 3.95
CA LEU A 48 17.49 -7.66 2.84
C LEU A 48 16.06 -7.73 3.40
N SER A 49 15.18 -6.82 3.00
CA SER A 49 13.85 -6.78 3.60
C SER A 49 12.89 -7.76 2.96
N ASN A 50 12.92 -7.87 1.64
CA ASN A 50 12.11 -8.85 0.92
C ASN A 50 12.62 -9.07 -0.51
N ILE A 51 12.28 -10.22 -1.06
CA ILE A 51 12.37 -10.54 -2.47
C ILE A 51 10.94 -10.62 -3.00
N LYS A 52 10.66 -9.94 -4.09
CA LYS A 52 9.36 -9.97 -4.75
C LYS A 52 9.51 -10.60 -6.12
N MET A 53 8.67 -11.58 -6.40
CA MET A 53 8.61 -12.26 -7.69
C MET A 53 7.21 -12.07 -8.25
N GLY A 54 7.08 -11.29 -9.32
CA GLY A 54 5.86 -11.12 -10.08
C GLY A 54 5.82 -12.08 -11.26
N SER A 55 4.67 -12.65 -11.54
CA SER A 55 4.41 -13.46 -12.73
C SER A 55 3.07 -13.08 -13.34
N GLU A 56 3.02 -13.03 -14.65
CA GLU A 56 1.80 -12.89 -15.43
C GLU A 56 1.78 -14.00 -16.46
N LEU A 57 0.73 -14.82 -16.44
CA LEU A 57 0.48 -15.91 -17.37
C LEU A 57 -0.72 -15.53 -18.23
N GLN A 58 -0.49 -15.34 -19.51
CA GLN A 58 -1.56 -15.15 -20.50
C GLN A 58 -2.11 -16.52 -20.88
N VAL A 59 -3.28 -16.90 -20.33
CA VAL A 59 -3.92 -18.21 -20.61
C VAL A 59 -4.62 -18.18 -21.95
N THR A 60 -5.34 -17.10 -22.23
CA THR A 60 -5.98 -16.80 -23.51
C THR A 60 -5.90 -15.31 -23.79
N ASP A 61 -6.35 -14.84 -24.96
CA ASP A 61 -6.37 -13.40 -25.27
C ASP A 61 -7.25 -12.59 -24.30
N TRP A 62 -8.21 -13.24 -23.66
CA TRP A 62 -9.17 -12.64 -22.73
C TRP A 62 -8.98 -13.03 -21.27
N ASN A 63 -7.99 -13.90 -20.97
CA ASN A 63 -7.75 -14.39 -19.60
C ASN A 63 -6.26 -14.28 -19.23
N LYS A 64 -5.97 -13.67 -18.07
CA LYS A 64 -4.64 -13.51 -17.50
C LYS A 64 -4.63 -13.90 -16.02
N MET A 65 -3.72 -14.77 -15.65
CA MET A 65 -3.42 -15.06 -14.25
C MET A 65 -2.23 -14.21 -13.80
N LYS A 66 -2.35 -13.56 -12.66
CA LYS A 66 -1.29 -12.70 -12.09
C LYS A 66 -0.95 -13.16 -10.67
N GLY A 67 0.34 -13.30 -10.40
CA GLY A 67 0.86 -13.67 -9.11
C GLY A 67 1.96 -12.73 -8.64
N LEU A 68 1.96 -12.38 -7.36
CA LEU A 68 3.05 -11.66 -6.69
C LEU A 68 3.42 -12.41 -5.42
N LEU A 69 4.52 -13.13 -5.48
CA LEU A 69 5.09 -13.89 -4.37
C LEU A 69 6.09 -13.02 -3.62
N ILE A 70 6.01 -13.02 -2.31
CA ILE A 70 6.93 -12.30 -1.43
C ILE A 70 7.69 -13.31 -0.55
N TYR A 71 9.01 -13.15 -0.51
CA TYR A 71 9.87 -13.76 0.49
C TYR A 71 10.38 -12.67 1.44
N ASN A 72 10.09 -12.81 2.74
CA ASN A 72 10.58 -11.91 3.79
C ASN A 72 11.75 -12.54 4.52
N THR A 73 12.86 -11.83 4.64
CA THR A 73 14.02 -12.29 5.43
C THR A 73 13.75 -12.22 6.93
N LEU A 74 12.84 -11.33 7.35
CA LEU A 74 12.40 -11.20 8.73
C LEU A 74 10.88 -11.42 8.81
N PRO A 75 10.45 -12.67 8.96
CA PRO A 75 9.02 -12.97 9.06
C PRO A 75 8.41 -12.40 10.34
N THR A 76 7.17 -11.93 10.22
CA THR A 76 6.35 -11.52 11.33
C THR A 76 5.08 -12.39 11.36
N PRO A 77 4.35 -12.46 12.47
CA PRO A 77 3.10 -13.21 12.52
C PRO A 77 2.06 -12.81 11.45
N VAL A 78 2.18 -11.60 10.92
CA VAL A 78 1.27 -11.03 9.92
C VAL A 78 1.86 -10.97 8.51
N ALA A 79 3.18 -11.15 8.39
CA ALA A 79 3.90 -11.24 7.14
C ALA A 79 4.82 -12.45 7.21
N PRO A 80 4.34 -13.66 6.88
CA PRO A 80 5.11 -14.87 6.94
C PRO A 80 6.31 -14.82 5.99
N GLN A 81 7.22 -15.79 6.13
CA GLN A 81 8.42 -15.84 5.32
C GLN A 81 8.11 -15.93 3.83
N PHE A 82 7.14 -16.76 3.47
CA PHE A 82 6.62 -16.89 2.11
C PHE A 82 5.13 -16.65 2.09
N TYR A 83 4.66 -15.79 1.17
CA TYR A 83 3.23 -15.61 0.93
C TYR A 83 2.96 -14.95 -0.42
N PHE A 84 1.78 -15.23 -0.98
CA PHE A 84 1.27 -14.45 -2.09
C PHE A 84 0.69 -13.13 -1.59
N GLU A 85 1.31 -12.02 -1.99
CA GLU A 85 0.73 -10.67 -1.78
C GLU A 85 -0.47 -10.48 -2.68
N GLN A 86 -0.39 -10.96 -3.93
CA GLN A 86 -1.50 -11.03 -4.86
C GLN A 86 -1.47 -12.36 -5.60
N PHE A 87 -2.62 -12.92 -5.85
CA PHE A 87 -2.82 -14.06 -6.74
C PHE A 87 -4.26 -14.05 -7.23
N TYR A 88 -4.47 -13.68 -8.49
CA TYR A 88 -5.79 -13.51 -9.05
C TYR A 88 -5.83 -13.81 -10.55
N ASP A 89 -7.01 -14.16 -10.99
CA ASP A 89 -7.39 -14.32 -12.38
C ASP A 89 -8.13 -13.10 -12.87
N GLU A 90 -7.81 -12.61 -14.07
CA GLU A 90 -8.41 -11.43 -14.69
C GLU A 90 -8.95 -11.78 -16.07
N LEU A 91 -10.24 -11.61 -16.24
CA LEU A 91 -10.98 -11.91 -17.45
C LEU A 91 -11.37 -10.59 -18.12
N GLN A 92 -10.94 -10.37 -19.33
CA GLN A 92 -11.30 -9.21 -20.15
C GLN A 92 -12.36 -9.61 -21.17
N ILE A 93 -13.49 -8.94 -21.21
CA ILE A 93 -14.47 -9.19 -22.25
C ILE A 93 -13.94 -8.63 -23.57
N GLU A 94 -13.88 -9.48 -24.59
CA GLU A 94 -13.44 -9.08 -25.95
C GLU A 94 -14.22 -7.87 -26.44
N SER A 95 -13.50 -6.95 -27.09
CA SER A 95 -14.07 -5.72 -27.67
C SER A 95 -14.77 -4.78 -26.67
N SER A 96 -14.60 -5.02 -25.37
CA SER A 96 -15.13 -4.16 -24.32
C SER A 96 -14.03 -3.72 -23.35
N ASN A 97 -14.31 -2.66 -22.59
CA ASN A 97 -13.47 -2.21 -21.51
C ASN A 97 -13.91 -2.79 -20.14
N ILE A 98 -14.75 -3.83 -20.17
CA ILE A 98 -15.25 -4.50 -18.97
C ILE A 98 -14.32 -5.66 -18.62
N PHE A 99 -13.95 -5.75 -17.36
CA PHE A 99 -13.16 -6.85 -16.84
C PHE A 99 -13.78 -7.43 -15.56
N PHE A 100 -13.46 -8.68 -15.31
CA PHE A 100 -13.72 -9.36 -14.05
C PHE A 100 -12.40 -9.83 -13.47
N ALA A 101 -12.26 -9.81 -12.14
CA ALA A 101 -11.11 -10.43 -11.49
C ALA A 101 -11.55 -11.19 -10.25
N PHE A 102 -10.88 -12.33 -9.99
CA PHE A 102 -11.18 -13.21 -8.86
C PHE A 102 -9.89 -13.62 -8.19
N GLY A 103 -9.81 -13.47 -6.88
CA GLY A 103 -8.66 -13.88 -6.10
C GLY A 103 -8.15 -12.79 -5.18
N LYS A 104 -6.95 -13.00 -4.64
CA LYS A 104 -6.32 -12.07 -3.70
C LYS A 104 -5.69 -10.90 -4.45
N LYS A 105 -6.23 -9.70 -4.23
CA LYS A 105 -5.79 -8.48 -4.93
C LYS A 105 -5.88 -7.27 -4.00
N TRP A 106 -5.03 -6.26 -4.25
CA TRP A 106 -5.22 -4.93 -3.70
C TRP A 106 -6.52 -4.35 -4.22
N LEU A 107 -7.42 -4.00 -3.29
CA LEU A 107 -8.66 -3.32 -3.64
C LEU A 107 -8.37 -1.88 -4.08
N ALA A 108 -9.18 -1.38 -5.02
CA ALA A 108 -9.07 -0.01 -5.49
C ALA A 108 -9.70 0.97 -4.50
N PHE A 109 -9.10 1.09 -3.32
CA PHE A 109 -9.48 2.07 -2.30
C PHE A 109 -8.34 3.08 -2.12
N GLY A 110 -8.48 4.25 -2.76
CA GLY A 110 -7.41 5.23 -2.92
C GLY A 110 -6.37 4.82 -3.98
N ASN A 111 -5.46 5.74 -4.28
CA ASN A 111 -4.28 5.48 -5.09
C ASN A 111 -3.05 5.93 -4.31
N TYR A 112 -2.18 4.99 -3.96
CA TYR A 112 -1.01 5.22 -3.10
C TYR A 112 0.30 5.20 -3.89
N LYS A 113 0.25 5.68 -5.13
CA LYS A 113 1.44 5.81 -5.96
C LYS A 113 2.46 6.70 -5.27
N SER A 114 3.71 6.28 -5.28
CA SER A 114 4.80 6.98 -4.62
C SER A 114 6.14 6.57 -5.20
N ASP A 115 7.03 7.53 -5.35
CA ASP A 115 8.43 7.34 -5.74
C ASP A 115 9.35 7.18 -4.50
N LEU A 116 8.78 7.05 -3.30
CA LEU A 116 9.51 7.01 -2.03
C LEU A 116 9.77 5.58 -1.54
N ILE A 117 10.85 5.41 -0.78
CA ILE A 117 11.15 4.16 -0.05
C ILE A 117 10.07 3.93 1.02
N TYR A 118 9.87 4.91 1.92
CA TYR A 118 8.76 4.88 2.87
C TYR A 118 7.47 5.28 2.18
N LYS A 119 6.50 4.40 2.25
CA LYS A 119 5.20 4.65 1.63
C LYS A 119 4.44 5.74 2.37
N PRO A 120 3.55 6.47 1.67
CA PRO A 120 2.74 7.55 2.26
C PRO A 120 1.87 7.03 3.42
N LEU A 121 1.61 7.89 4.40
CA LEU A 121 0.78 7.52 5.57
C LEU A 121 -0.68 7.22 5.20
N THR A 122 -1.16 7.77 4.09
CA THR A 122 -2.47 7.41 3.51
C THR A 122 -2.52 5.95 3.10
N LYS A 123 -1.41 5.40 2.56
CA LYS A 123 -1.30 3.97 2.24
C LYS A 123 -1.41 3.12 3.50
N ALA A 124 -0.75 3.53 4.59
CA ALA A 124 -0.84 2.82 5.85
C ALA A 124 -2.29 2.75 6.36
N LEU A 125 -3.05 3.86 6.24
CA LEU A 125 -4.43 3.93 6.72
C LEU A 125 -5.43 3.20 5.82
N GLY A 126 -5.24 3.21 4.50
CA GLY A 126 -6.30 2.81 3.55
C GLY A 126 -6.00 1.56 2.72
N GLN A 127 -4.74 1.12 2.62
CA GLN A 127 -4.43 -0.03 1.76
C GLN A 127 -5.12 -1.31 2.25
N THR A 128 -5.91 -1.93 1.37
CA THR A 128 -6.73 -3.12 1.66
C THR A 128 -6.41 -4.21 0.66
N ASN A 129 -6.14 -5.43 1.14
CA ASN A 129 -5.78 -6.59 0.33
C ASN A 129 -6.67 -7.76 0.70
N GLU A 130 -7.56 -8.16 -0.19
CA GLU A 130 -8.61 -9.14 0.08
C GLU A 130 -8.72 -10.19 -1.02
N VAL A 131 -9.28 -11.34 -0.66
CA VAL A 131 -9.79 -12.29 -1.64
C VAL A 131 -11.16 -11.82 -2.07
N ALA A 132 -11.25 -11.30 -3.30
CA ALA A 132 -12.41 -10.59 -3.81
C ALA A 132 -12.85 -11.08 -5.19
N ALA A 133 -14.13 -10.87 -5.48
CA ALA A 133 -14.68 -10.81 -6.82
C ALA A 133 -14.79 -9.35 -7.22
N ILE A 134 -14.24 -8.99 -8.36
CA ILE A 134 -14.17 -7.63 -8.85
C ILE A 134 -14.81 -7.56 -10.22
N ILE A 135 -15.66 -6.57 -10.45
CA ILE A 135 -16.15 -6.17 -11.76
C ILE A 135 -15.71 -4.74 -12.01
N GLY A 136 -15.21 -4.45 -13.19
CA GLY A 136 -14.75 -3.12 -13.52
C GLY A 136 -14.92 -2.77 -15.00
N TYR A 137 -14.92 -1.47 -15.23
CA TYR A 137 -14.83 -0.84 -16.53
C TYR A 137 -13.60 0.06 -16.54
N ASP A 138 -12.74 -0.05 -17.55
CA ASP A 138 -11.48 0.68 -17.62
C ASP A 138 -11.29 1.31 -19.01
N SER A 139 -11.42 2.63 -19.08
CA SER A 139 -11.22 3.48 -20.26
C SER A 139 -10.75 4.85 -19.76
N LEU A 140 -10.96 5.95 -20.52
CA LEU A 140 -10.74 7.32 -20.02
C LEU A 140 -11.45 7.57 -18.69
N TYR A 141 -12.66 7.06 -18.54
CA TYR A 141 -13.38 6.94 -17.27
C TYR A 141 -13.30 5.50 -16.81
N TYR A 142 -13.14 5.30 -15.52
CA TYR A 142 -13.13 3.97 -14.94
C TYR A 142 -14.05 3.88 -13.73
N ALA A 143 -14.57 2.69 -13.51
CA ALA A 143 -15.34 2.35 -12.33
C ALA A 143 -15.14 0.87 -12.01
N ASN A 144 -15.01 0.53 -10.73
CA ASN A 144 -15.00 -0.86 -10.30
C ASN A 144 -15.71 -1.04 -8.97
N ALA A 145 -16.26 -2.25 -8.81
CA ALA A 145 -16.85 -2.73 -7.58
C ALA A 145 -16.17 -4.05 -7.19
N SER A 146 -15.78 -4.15 -5.94
CA SER A 146 -15.16 -5.35 -5.37
C SER A 146 -16.04 -5.87 -4.25
N PHE A 147 -16.23 -7.19 -4.18
CA PHE A 147 -17.00 -7.88 -3.15
C PHE A 147 -16.10 -8.92 -2.48
N PHE A 148 -16.05 -8.92 -1.15
CA PHE A 148 -15.12 -9.77 -0.40
C PHE A 148 -15.70 -10.17 0.96
N LYS A 149 -15.18 -11.28 1.50
CA LYS A 149 -15.52 -11.71 2.84
C LYS A 149 -14.66 -10.93 3.86
N PRO A 150 -15.28 -10.22 4.83
CA PRO A 150 -14.51 -9.44 5.80
C PRO A 150 -13.70 -10.31 6.76
N TYR A 151 -12.55 -9.80 7.20
CA TYR A 151 -11.81 -10.34 8.33
C TYR A 151 -12.36 -9.81 9.67
N SER A 152 -12.74 -8.51 9.72
CA SER A 152 -13.38 -7.96 10.90
C SER A 152 -14.78 -8.51 11.09
N ARG A 153 -15.11 -8.81 12.34
CA ARG A 153 -16.47 -9.19 12.74
C ARG A 153 -17.14 -7.99 13.39
N ILE A 154 -18.41 -7.77 13.05
CA ILE A 154 -19.21 -6.75 13.70
C ILE A 154 -20.31 -7.46 14.48
N SER A 155 -20.41 -7.14 15.78
CA SER A 155 -21.34 -7.81 16.70
C SER A 155 -22.80 -7.70 16.31
N THR A 156 -23.16 -6.67 15.52
CA THR A 156 -24.54 -6.37 15.12
C THR A 156 -24.85 -6.59 13.64
N SER A 157 -23.85 -6.98 12.83
CA SER A 157 -24.03 -7.13 11.38
C SER A 157 -24.04 -8.59 10.95
N SER A 158 -25.05 -8.95 10.18
CA SER A 158 -25.20 -10.26 9.53
C SER A 158 -24.79 -10.27 8.05
N LEU A 159 -24.25 -9.15 7.51
CA LEU A 159 -23.85 -9.09 6.11
C LEU A 159 -22.65 -10.02 5.86
N PRO A 160 -22.81 -11.04 4.99
CA PRO A 160 -21.74 -12.00 4.73
C PRO A 160 -20.62 -11.47 3.84
N LEU A 161 -20.89 -10.38 3.11
CA LEU A 161 -19.97 -9.77 2.15
C LEU A 161 -19.86 -8.27 2.38
N TYR A 162 -18.62 -7.76 2.30
CA TYR A 162 -18.33 -6.33 2.25
C TYR A 162 -17.99 -5.92 0.82
N TYR A 163 -17.96 -4.63 0.57
CA TYR A 163 -17.70 -4.11 -0.76
C TYR A 163 -16.82 -2.85 -0.74
N ASN A 164 -16.15 -2.66 -1.84
CA ASN A 164 -15.43 -1.44 -2.19
C ASN A 164 -15.94 -0.93 -3.53
N LEU A 165 -16.05 0.38 -3.66
CA LEU A 165 -16.38 1.06 -4.91
C LEU A 165 -15.29 2.07 -5.23
N ASN A 166 -14.93 2.15 -6.50
CA ASN A 166 -13.97 3.14 -6.98
C ASN A 166 -14.43 3.68 -8.35
N THR A 167 -14.25 4.97 -8.58
CA THR A 167 -14.49 5.59 -9.88
C THR A 167 -13.58 6.79 -10.07
N GLY A 168 -13.29 7.10 -11.32
CA GLY A 168 -12.41 8.21 -11.64
C GLY A 168 -12.21 8.42 -13.14
N VAL A 169 -11.22 9.22 -13.44
CA VAL A 169 -10.78 9.54 -14.79
C VAL A 169 -9.27 9.41 -14.88
N HIS A 170 -8.78 8.79 -15.93
CA HIS A 170 -7.34 8.69 -16.17
C HIS A 170 -6.98 8.84 -17.65
N ASN A 171 -5.78 9.35 -17.86
CA ASN A 171 -5.10 9.38 -19.15
C ASN A 171 -3.60 9.24 -18.92
N GLN A 172 -2.79 9.42 -19.97
CA GLN A 172 -1.33 9.29 -19.86
C GLN A 172 -0.67 10.24 -18.85
N SER A 173 -1.31 11.36 -18.55
CA SER A 173 -0.76 12.41 -17.69
C SER A 173 -1.45 12.57 -16.35
N MET A 174 -2.69 12.14 -16.23
CA MET A 174 -3.53 12.39 -15.06
C MET A 174 -4.30 11.12 -14.67
N ASP A 175 -4.46 10.94 -13.36
CA ASP A 175 -5.33 9.92 -12.76
C ASP A 175 -5.95 10.51 -11.50
N ALA A 176 -7.27 10.67 -11.51
CA ALA A 176 -8.01 11.25 -10.40
C ALA A 176 -9.26 10.43 -10.10
N GLY A 177 -9.54 10.20 -8.84
CA GLY A 177 -10.70 9.38 -8.50
C GLY A 177 -11.09 9.47 -7.04
N VAL A 178 -12.21 8.82 -6.77
CA VAL A 178 -12.79 8.67 -5.44
C VAL A 178 -13.12 7.21 -5.18
N SER A 179 -13.04 6.82 -3.91
CA SER A 179 -13.29 5.44 -3.51
C SER A 179 -14.06 5.39 -2.19
N TYR A 180 -14.88 4.39 -2.06
CA TYR A 180 -15.62 4.07 -0.85
C TYR A 180 -15.28 2.63 -0.43
N LEU A 181 -14.96 2.43 0.84
CA LEU A 181 -14.76 1.11 1.45
C LEU A 181 -15.82 0.92 2.53
N TYR A 182 -16.56 -0.18 2.47
CA TYR A 182 -17.66 -0.47 3.39
C TYR A 182 -17.23 -0.49 4.86
N SER A 183 -16.00 -0.95 5.15
CA SER A 183 -15.42 -0.91 6.49
C SER A 183 -13.92 -0.60 6.40
N LEU A 184 -13.49 0.52 6.99
CA LEU A 184 -12.08 0.91 7.04
C LEU A 184 -11.24 -0.04 7.90
N ALA A 185 -11.88 -0.78 8.81
CA ALA A 185 -11.24 -1.81 9.62
C ALA A 185 -10.64 -2.96 8.80
N GLU A 186 -11.03 -3.12 7.53
CA GLU A 186 -10.43 -4.09 6.62
C GLU A 186 -9.09 -3.63 6.03
N SER A 187 -8.68 -2.37 6.24
CA SER A 187 -7.35 -1.96 5.79
C SER A 187 -6.24 -2.67 6.58
N GLN A 188 -5.11 -2.87 5.92
CA GLN A 188 -4.01 -3.67 6.49
C GLN A 188 -3.48 -3.15 7.82
N LEU A 189 -3.44 -1.84 8.02
CA LEU A 189 -2.95 -1.28 9.28
C LEU A 189 -3.84 -1.69 10.45
N PHE A 190 -5.15 -1.65 10.28
CA PHE A 190 -6.09 -2.10 11.31
C PHE A 190 -5.99 -3.61 11.53
N GLN A 191 -5.86 -4.40 10.46
CA GLN A 191 -5.79 -5.85 10.53
C GLN A 191 -4.49 -6.34 11.19
N TYR A 192 -3.37 -5.68 10.93
CA TYR A 192 -2.04 -6.19 11.28
C TYR A 192 -1.32 -5.40 12.36
N ASN A 193 -1.87 -4.28 12.83
CA ASN A 193 -1.21 -3.51 13.89
C ASN A 193 -1.36 -4.22 15.24
N LYS A 194 -0.27 -4.83 15.72
CA LYS A 194 -0.24 -5.49 17.02
C LYS A 194 -0.57 -4.56 18.17
N GLY A 195 -0.21 -3.28 18.07
CA GLY A 195 -0.54 -2.26 19.07
C GLY A 195 -2.02 -1.93 19.13
N PHE A 196 -2.76 -2.17 18.06
CA PHE A 196 -4.20 -2.00 18.00
C PHE A 196 -4.99 -3.21 18.50
N GLY A 197 -4.31 -4.29 18.88
CA GLY A 197 -4.92 -5.51 19.40
C GLY A 197 -5.32 -6.51 18.33
N GLY A 198 -5.08 -6.18 17.05
CA GLY A 198 -5.40 -7.04 15.91
C GLY A 198 -6.89 -7.27 15.77
N LEU A 199 -7.56 -6.49 14.96
CA LEU A 199 -9.01 -6.64 14.69
C LEU A 199 -9.40 -7.99 14.07
N LEU A 200 -8.42 -8.77 13.62
CA LEU A 200 -8.61 -10.10 13.01
C LEU A 200 -9.41 -11.09 13.87
N SER A 201 -9.34 -10.96 15.18
CA SER A 201 -9.96 -11.92 16.10
C SER A 201 -11.06 -11.34 16.98
N GLN A 202 -11.32 -10.04 16.88
CA GLN A 202 -12.26 -9.36 17.76
C GLN A 202 -13.45 -8.78 17.02
N SER A 203 -14.61 -8.78 17.67
CA SER A 203 -15.82 -8.17 17.14
C SER A 203 -15.82 -6.68 17.39
N LEU A 204 -16.01 -5.89 16.34
CA LEU A 204 -16.24 -4.47 16.43
C LEU A 204 -17.67 -4.17 16.88
N LYS A 205 -17.85 -3.10 17.62
CA LYS A 205 -19.20 -2.58 17.99
C LYS A 205 -19.89 -1.94 16.80
N THR A 206 -19.14 -1.20 16.00
CA THR A 206 -19.69 -0.46 14.87
C THR A 206 -18.88 -0.63 13.61
N ARG A 207 -19.57 -0.61 12.49
CA ARG A 207 -18.96 -0.52 11.18
C ARG A 207 -18.63 0.94 10.87
N VAL A 208 -17.40 1.18 10.43
CA VAL A 208 -16.91 2.51 10.07
C VAL A 208 -16.50 2.53 8.61
N PRO A 209 -17.32 3.15 7.72
CA PRO A 209 -16.97 3.26 6.32
C PRO A 209 -15.75 4.16 6.11
N GLY A 210 -14.98 3.84 5.07
CA GLY A 210 -13.87 4.63 4.59
C GLY A 210 -14.20 5.39 3.31
N PHE A 211 -13.63 6.57 3.16
CA PHE A 211 -13.64 7.35 1.92
C PHE A 211 -12.20 7.72 1.56
N ALA A 212 -11.85 7.61 0.29
CA ALA A 212 -10.58 8.08 -0.23
C ALA A 212 -10.77 8.89 -1.51
N THR A 213 -9.92 9.88 -1.70
CA THR A 213 -9.79 10.62 -2.95
C THR A 213 -8.32 10.78 -3.29
N TYR A 214 -8.02 10.83 -4.58
CA TYR A 214 -6.65 10.96 -5.06
C TYR A 214 -6.59 11.74 -6.37
N PHE A 215 -5.43 12.34 -6.57
CA PHE A 215 -5.09 13.09 -7.77
C PHE A 215 -3.61 12.89 -8.08
N ASN A 216 -3.32 12.25 -9.19
CA ASN A 216 -1.97 12.02 -9.71
C ASN A 216 -1.82 12.79 -11.02
N LEU A 217 -0.79 13.60 -11.12
CA LEU A 217 -0.50 14.39 -12.31
C LEU A 217 0.96 14.22 -12.71
N LYS A 218 1.21 13.96 -13.98
CA LYS A 218 2.53 14.00 -14.59
C LYS A 218 2.53 15.07 -15.68
N TYR A 219 3.26 16.14 -15.46
CA TYR A 219 3.39 17.22 -16.43
C TYR A 219 4.85 17.51 -16.72
N LYS A 220 5.28 17.24 -17.97
CA LYS A 220 6.67 17.35 -18.39
C LYS A 220 7.60 16.52 -17.47
N LYS A 221 8.46 17.21 -16.70
CA LYS A 221 9.42 16.63 -15.76
C LYS A 221 8.92 16.56 -14.33
N THR A 222 7.70 17.02 -14.06
CA THR A 222 7.13 17.07 -12.72
C THR A 222 6.07 16.00 -12.55
N SER A 223 6.08 15.30 -11.41
CA SER A 223 4.99 14.42 -11.01
C SER A 223 4.48 14.83 -9.63
N THR A 224 3.16 14.92 -9.49
CA THR A 224 2.46 15.24 -8.24
C THR A 224 1.54 14.10 -7.89
N TYR A 225 1.62 13.62 -6.65
CA TYR A 225 0.73 12.62 -6.09
C TYR A 225 0.06 13.19 -4.84
N LEU A 226 -1.25 13.21 -4.84
CA LEU A 226 -2.08 13.65 -3.73
C LEU A 226 -3.06 12.53 -3.38
N THR A 227 -3.13 12.16 -2.12
CA THR A 227 -4.11 11.18 -1.64
C THR A 227 -4.64 11.62 -0.28
N TYR A 228 -5.95 11.49 -0.09
CA TYR A 228 -6.63 11.70 1.17
C TYR A 228 -7.47 10.48 1.52
N VAL A 229 -7.40 10.03 2.77
CA VAL A 229 -8.18 8.90 3.30
C VAL A 229 -8.82 9.32 4.62
N THR A 230 -10.08 8.97 4.82
CA THR A 230 -10.82 9.30 6.05
C THR A 230 -11.82 8.21 6.44
N ALA A 231 -11.99 8.00 7.72
CA ALA A 231 -13.18 7.38 8.26
C ALA A 231 -14.36 8.36 8.09
N ILE A 232 -15.50 7.89 7.57
CA ILE A 232 -16.70 8.71 7.35
C ILE A 232 -17.42 8.98 8.68
N THR A 233 -17.48 7.97 9.53
CA THR A 233 -18.07 8.06 10.88
C THR A 233 -17.01 7.72 11.92
N PRO A 234 -17.14 8.18 13.17
CA PRO A 234 -16.23 7.75 14.23
C PRO A 234 -16.43 6.26 14.56
N PHE A 235 -15.36 5.61 14.98
CA PHE A 235 -15.43 4.31 15.65
C PHE A 235 -16.17 4.42 16.98
N ALA A 236 -16.74 3.32 17.47
CA ALA A 236 -17.20 3.26 18.85
C ALA A 236 -16.02 3.51 19.81
N LEU A 237 -16.34 4.06 20.98
CA LEU A 237 -15.32 4.38 21.99
C LEU A 237 -14.49 3.15 22.40
N GLU A 238 -15.15 2.00 22.46
CA GLU A 238 -14.56 0.71 22.84
C GLU A 238 -13.68 0.14 21.71
N ASP A 239 -13.99 0.44 20.46
CA ASP A 239 -13.25 -0.06 19.31
C ASP A 239 -11.97 0.76 19.10
N MET A 240 -12.11 2.08 19.03
CA MET A 240 -11.00 3.00 18.86
C MET A 240 -11.36 4.39 19.37
N SER A 241 -10.58 4.90 20.30
CA SER A 241 -10.79 6.24 20.86
C SER A 241 -9.66 7.22 20.57
N TYR A 242 -10.00 8.50 20.65
CA TYR A 242 -9.06 9.60 20.65
C TYR A 242 -9.58 10.69 21.61
N ASN A 243 -8.82 11.04 22.63
CA ASN A 243 -9.19 12.02 23.66
C ASN A 243 -10.59 11.74 24.26
N ASN A 244 -10.82 10.48 24.68
CA ASN A 244 -12.05 10.00 25.30
C ASN A 244 -13.31 10.09 24.42
N ARG A 245 -13.14 10.10 23.08
CA ARG A 245 -14.24 10.04 22.11
C ARG A 245 -13.92 8.99 21.06
N GLY A 246 -14.94 8.47 20.40
CA GLY A 246 -14.72 7.60 19.25
C GLY A 246 -13.83 8.27 18.20
N ALA A 247 -12.81 7.58 17.74
CA ALA A 247 -11.84 8.12 16.80
C ALA A 247 -12.37 8.12 15.35
N SER A 248 -12.05 9.17 14.59
CA SER A 248 -12.26 9.25 13.15
C SER A 248 -10.92 9.48 12.46
N PRO A 249 -10.14 8.42 12.21
CA PRO A 249 -8.80 8.55 11.65
C PRO A 249 -8.84 9.11 10.22
N LYS A 250 -7.89 10.00 9.93
CA LYS A 250 -7.71 10.63 8.62
C LYS A 250 -6.23 10.69 8.28
N ALA A 251 -5.94 10.65 6.99
CA ALA A 251 -4.58 10.85 6.48
C ALA A 251 -4.61 11.65 5.18
N LEU A 252 -3.63 12.52 5.01
CA LEU A 252 -3.35 13.26 3.78
C LEU A 252 -1.88 13.04 3.43
N SER A 253 -1.61 12.75 2.16
CA SER A 253 -0.25 12.62 1.62
C SER A 253 -0.11 13.44 0.36
N ILE A 254 0.95 14.24 0.28
CA ILE A 254 1.32 15.05 -0.88
C ILE A 254 2.77 14.73 -1.21
N GLN A 255 3.04 14.39 -2.45
CA GLN A 255 4.38 14.21 -2.98
C GLN A 255 4.52 14.97 -4.30
N ASN A 256 5.62 15.69 -4.42
CA ASN A 256 6.06 16.28 -5.69
C ASN A 256 7.44 15.74 -6.04
N SER A 257 7.63 15.40 -7.30
CA SER A 257 8.92 14.97 -7.82
C SER A 257 9.28 15.69 -9.11
N TYR A 258 10.58 15.87 -9.34
CA TYR A 258 11.12 16.52 -10.52
C TYR A 258 12.23 15.68 -11.12
N ASP A 259 12.09 15.34 -12.42
CA ASP A 259 13.07 14.56 -13.17
C ASP A 259 14.19 15.48 -13.70
N VAL A 260 15.42 15.19 -13.32
CA VAL A 260 16.63 15.93 -13.73
C VAL A 260 17.48 15.03 -14.61
N ASN A 261 17.75 15.47 -15.84
CA ASN A 261 18.62 14.75 -16.77
C ASN A 261 19.90 15.55 -17.00
N ILE A 262 21.04 15.02 -16.60
CA ILE A 262 22.35 15.62 -16.82
C ILE A 262 23.19 14.64 -17.62
N LYS A 263 23.41 14.94 -18.90
CA LYS A 263 24.14 14.07 -19.85
C LYS A 263 23.55 12.66 -19.88
N LYS A 264 24.33 11.68 -19.35
CA LYS A 264 23.93 10.26 -19.31
C LYS A 264 23.25 9.85 -17.98
N PHE A 265 23.13 10.77 -17.02
CA PHE A 265 22.57 10.48 -15.71
C PHE A 265 21.15 11.06 -15.60
N SER A 266 20.22 10.22 -15.20
CA SER A 266 18.87 10.62 -14.85
C SER A 266 18.65 10.40 -13.36
N PHE A 267 18.17 11.42 -12.67
CA PHE A 267 17.79 11.33 -11.27
C PHE A 267 16.51 12.12 -11.01
N LYS A 268 15.83 11.75 -9.96
CA LYS A 268 14.56 12.35 -9.55
C LYS A 268 14.72 12.91 -8.15
N ILE A 269 14.38 14.18 -7.97
CA ILE A 269 14.31 14.84 -6.66
C ILE A 269 12.85 14.79 -6.21
N ILE A 270 12.62 14.41 -4.96
CA ILE A 270 11.30 14.17 -4.41
C ILE A 270 11.15 14.96 -3.13
N GLY A 271 10.08 15.74 -3.00
CA GLY A 271 9.64 16.38 -1.76
C GLY A 271 8.30 15.82 -1.35
N PHE A 272 8.07 15.58 -0.05
CA PHE A 272 6.82 15.01 0.41
C PHE A 272 6.41 15.51 1.79
N TYR A 273 5.11 15.47 2.02
CA TYR A 273 4.47 15.80 3.29
C TYR A 273 3.27 14.88 3.53
N ASP A 274 3.23 14.27 4.71
CA ASP A 274 2.11 13.47 5.19
C ASP A 274 1.57 14.08 6.49
N TYR A 275 0.26 14.00 6.65
CA TYR A 275 -0.44 14.43 7.86
C TYR A 275 -1.49 13.40 8.26
N THR A 276 -1.58 13.11 9.57
CA THR A 276 -2.63 12.24 10.12
C THR A 276 -3.38 12.94 11.24
N PHE A 277 -4.64 12.56 11.39
CA PHE A 277 -5.50 13.06 12.45
C PHE A 277 -6.21 11.88 13.12
N GLN A 278 -6.25 11.86 14.45
CA GLN A 278 -6.86 10.81 15.28
C GLN A 278 -6.38 9.38 14.96
N ALA A 279 -5.14 9.23 14.51
CA ALA A 279 -4.53 7.96 14.15
C ALA A 279 -3.45 7.50 15.15
N LEU A 280 -3.41 8.10 16.35
CA LEU A 280 -2.43 7.79 17.41
C LEU A 280 -2.50 6.32 17.84
N ALA A 281 -3.71 5.75 18.00
CA ALA A 281 -3.90 4.34 18.33
C ALA A 281 -3.34 3.38 17.29
N LEU A 282 -3.18 3.83 16.04
CA LEU A 282 -2.61 3.06 14.94
C LEU A 282 -1.08 3.10 14.89
N GLY A 283 -0.45 3.84 15.81
CA GLY A 283 1.00 3.93 15.91
C GLY A 283 1.69 4.71 14.78
N ILE A 284 0.93 5.46 13.98
CA ILE A 284 1.51 6.29 12.90
C ILE A 284 1.74 7.73 13.37
N PRO A 285 2.78 8.42 12.87
CA PRO A 285 3.10 9.78 13.28
C PRO A 285 1.99 10.76 12.88
N LYS A 286 1.88 11.88 13.59
CA LYS A 286 0.96 12.96 13.27
C LYS A 286 1.34 13.66 11.97
N GLN A 287 2.64 13.86 11.76
CA GLN A 287 3.19 14.51 10.56
C GLN A 287 4.47 13.81 10.15
N ARG A 288 4.71 13.75 8.86
CA ARG A 288 5.97 13.34 8.25
C ARG A 288 6.29 14.28 7.11
N LEU A 289 7.50 14.78 7.06
CA LEU A 289 7.99 15.53 5.92
C LEU A 289 9.39 15.08 5.56
N GLY A 290 9.77 15.20 4.31
CA GLY A 290 11.11 14.82 3.91
C GLY A 290 11.41 15.01 2.44
N LEU A 291 12.59 14.54 2.09
CA LEU A 291 13.16 14.61 0.75
C LEU A 291 13.63 13.23 0.33
N GLY A 292 13.54 12.96 -0.95
CA GLY A 292 14.06 11.75 -1.59
C GLY A 292 14.90 12.09 -2.81
N LEU A 293 15.83 11.20 -3.11
CA LEU A 293 16.61 11.21 -4.34
C LEU A 293 16.56 9.79 -4.92
N SER A 294 16.16 9.66 -6.18
CA SER A 294 16.17 8.38 -6.89
C SER A 294 17.02 8.52 -8.14
N ALA A 295 17.91 7.58 -8.39
CA ALA A 295 18.78 7.54 -9.55
C ALA A 295 18.80 6.15 -10.17
N THR A 296 18.93 6.08 -11.50
CA THR A 296 19.10 4.85 -12.27
C THR A 296 20.41 4.94 -13.02
N PRO A 297 21.56 4.68 -12.33
CA PRO A 297 22.87 4.80 -12.97
C PRO A 297 23.06 3.77 -14.10
N PHE A 298 22.41 2.62 -14.00
CA PHE A 298 22.39 1.57 -15.01
C PHE A 298 20.96 1.04 -15.22
N PRO A 299 20.63 0.47 -16.39
CA PRO A 299 19.28 -0.04 -16.67
C PRO A 299 18.77 -1.09 -15.67
N TYR A 300 19.68 -1.82 -15.03
CA TYR A 300 19.41 -2.89 -14.07
C TYR A 300 19.58 -2.46 -12.61
N LEU A 301 20.00 -1.20 -12.33
CA LEU A 301 20.32 -0.74 -10.98
C LEU A 301 19.60 0.58 -10.68
N GLY A 302 18.70 0.55 -9.73
CA GLY A 302 18.10 1.71 -9.10
C GLY A 302 18.72 1.96 -7.72
N ILE A 303 18.97 3.22 -7.39
CA ILE A 303 19.43 3.65 -6.07
C ILE A 303 18.47 4.74 -5.59
N GLN A 304 17.95 4.58 -4.38
CA GLN A 304 17.07 5.56 -3.77
C GLN A 304 17.59 5.93 -2.39
N PHE A 305 17.60 7.22 -2.12
CA PHE A 305 17.94 7.80 -0.82
C PHE A 305 16.74 8.60 -0.32
N GLN A 306 16.41 8.47 0.94
CA GLN A 306 15.32 9.22 1.56
C GLN A 306 15.68 9.67 2.97
N TYR A 307 15.46 10.95 3.24
CA TYR A 307 15.44 11.52 4.58
C TYR A 307 14.02 11.94 4.93
N SER A 308 13.56 11.61 6.12
CA SER A 308 12.29 12.08 6.65
C SER A 308 12.36 12.42 8.13
N ARG A 309 11.49 13.34 8.52
CA ARG A 309 11.28 13.70 9.92
C ARG A 309 9.83 13.47 10.30
N ASP A 310 9.66 12.62 11.29
CA ASP A 310 8.37 12.29 11.89
C ASP A 310 8.13 13.13 13.14
N TYR A 311 6.93 13.65 13.28
CA TYR A 311 6.45 14.33 14.48
C TYR A 311 5.33 13.52 15.09
N SER A 312 5.47 13.11 16.34
CA SER A 312 4.44 12.39 17.06
C SER A 312 3.31 13.32 17.53
N TYR A 313 2.24 12.72 18.02
CA TYR A 313 1.15 13.46 18.66
C TYR A 313 1.63 14.12 19.97
N ARG A 314 0.96 15.21 20.38
CA ARG A 314 1.29 15.95 21.62
C ARG A 314 1.11 15.07 22.85
N ASN A 315 1.82 15.39 23.94
CA ASN A 315 1.79 14.62 25.21
C ASN A 315 0.38 14.48 25.83
N ASN A 316 -0.48 15.47 25.60
CA ASN A 316 -1.86 15.45 26.10
C ASN A 316 -2.83 14.68 25.20
N ALA A 317 -2.38 14.14 24.07
CA ALA A 317 -3.20 13.28 23.23
C ALA A 317 -3.19 11.88 23.82
N ILE A 318 -4.39 11.33 24.04
CA ILE A 318 -4.60 9.97 24.50
C ILE A 318 -5.44 9.22 23.48
N ALA A 319 -5.13 7.96 23.26
CA ALA A 319 -5.86 7.11 22.34
C ALA A 319 -5.90 5.68 22.85
N SER A 320 -6.95 4.96 22.51
CA SER A 320 -7.05 3.53 22.73
C SER A 320 -7.51 2.82 21.47
N GLY A 321 -7.00 1.64 21.25
CA GLY A 321 -7.54 0.63 20.36
C GLY A 321 -8.06 -0.52 21.22
N ILE A 322 -8.49 -1.59 20.57
CA ILE A 322 -8.92 -2.78 21.28
C ILE A 322 -7.72 -3.35 22.07
N ASN A 323 -7.83 -3.37 23.40
CA ASN A 323 -6.79 -3.85 24.32
C ASN A 323 -5.47 -3.04 24.31
N HIS A 324 -5.45 -1.82 23.81
CA HIS A 324 -4.25 -1.00 23.77
C HIS A 324 -4.54 0.46 24.09
N PHE A 325 -3.74 1.03 24.98
CA PHE A 325 -3.80 2.44 25.35
C PHE A 325 -2.48 3.13 25.02
N VAL A 326 -2.53 4.27 24.36
CA VAL A 326 -1.35 5.01 23.90
C VAL A 326 -1.47 6.49 24.25
N ASN A 327 -0.37 7.05 24.75
CA ASN A 327 -0.21 8.49 24.93
C ASN A 327 0.66 9.08 23.81
N GLY A 328 0.34 10.29 23.43
CA GLY A 328 1.23 11.08 22.58
C GLY A 328 2.55 11.35 23.32
N ARG A 329 3.65 11.44 22.58
CA ARG A 329 5.00 11.60 23.15
C ARG A 329 5.63 12.95 22.86
N ASN A 330 5.02 13.73 21.94
CA ASN A 330 5.57 15.00 21.43
C ASN A 330 7.05 14.89 20.99
N THR A 331 7.43 13.74 20.45
CA THR A 331 8.78 13.45 20.01
C THR A 331 8.95 13.75 18.53
N LYS A 332 10.21 13.98 18.13
CA LYS A 332 10.63 14.11 16.73
C LYS A 332 11.58 12.96 16.44
N MET A 333 11.39 12.28 15.32
CA MET A 333 12.24 11.19 14.89
C MET A 333 12.75 11.47 13.47
N ASN A 334 14.05 11.41 13.29
CA ASN A 334 14.66 11.51 11.97
C ASN A 334 14.89 10.09 11.44
N ASN A 335 14.50 9.87 10.19
CA ASN A 335 14.65 8.60 9.50
C ASN A 335 15.51 8.83 8.24
N LEU A 336 16.48 7.98 8.06
CA LEU A 336 17.30 7.93 6.86
C LEU A 336 17.14 6.55 6.25
N ALA A 337 16.90 6.48 4.95
CA ALA A 337 16.81 5.21 4.23
C ALA A 337 17.62 5.27 2.95
N LEU A 338 18.28 4.17 2.65
CA LEU A 338 18.93 3.89 1.38
C LEU A 338 18.38 2.57 0.86
N GLN A 339 17.96 2.56 -0.39
CA GLN A 339 17.46 1.36 -1.06
C GLN A 339 18.20 1.16 -2.37
N THR A 340 18.60 -0.07 -2.63
CA THR A 340 19.13 -0.52 -3.92
C THR A 340 18.12 -1.47 -4.54
N ILE A 341 17.77 -1.24 -5.79
CA ILE A 341 16.80 -2.03 -6.56
C ILE A 341 17.58 -2.66 -7.72
N LEU A 342 17.54 -3.96 -7.82
CA LEU A 342 18.07 -4.72 -8.96
C LEU A 342 16.87 -5.21 -9.79
N ASN A 343 16.79 -4.82 -11.06
CA ASN A 343 15.76 -5.19 -12.01
C ASN A 343 16.24 -6.30 -12.95
#